data_77aaef95993e110cd1cb6565ce47ce59
#
_entry.id   77aaef95993e110cd1cb6565ce47ce59
#
_cell.length_a   1.000
_cell.length_b   1.000
_cell.length_c   1.000
_cell.angle_alpha   90.00
_cell.angle_beta   90.00
_cell.angle_gamma   90.00
#
_symmetry.space_group_name_H-M   'P 1'
#
loop_
_entity.id
_entity.type
_entity.pdbx_description
1 polymer ?
#
loop_
_entity_poly.entity_id
_entity_poly.type
_entity_poly.pdbx_seq_one_letter_code
_entity_poly.pdbx_strand_id
1 'polypeptide(L)'
;DSLTASNVQLESVEKLLTEDANSGYQLFTKVGEKYGIVCISAAGKDNIKQKILLLKSEKVLVIADGAAFGPQMNDIYRLMQEDNAKFSLYLPESLEWLLLKADLLGQPDILEILEHPADFIESSEFFSWERFFTNLLEQRTKDVPYMRYDKAKLSEFYLQEENLEKIIAEME
;
A
#
# COMPACT_ATOMS: atom_id res chain seq x y z
N ASP A 1 18.12 -9.48 2.91
CA ASP A 1 18.08 -8.21 3.60
C ASP A 1 16.98 -7.34 3.07
N SER A 2 15.87 -7.43 3.74
CA SER A 2 14.67 -6.78 3.28
C SER A 2 14.73 -5.29 3.55
N LEU A 3 14.66 -4.51 2.48
CA LEU A 3 14.30 -3.10 2.53
C LEU A 3 12.84 -2.90 2.90
N THR A 4 12.08 -3.97 2.97
CA THR A 4 10.75 -3.92 3.54
C THR A 4 10.93 -3.73 5.03
N ALA A 5 10.64 -2.54 5.51
CA ALA A 5 10.50 -2.33 6.93
C ALA A 5 9.42 -3.30 7.40
N SER A 6 9.85 -4.35 8.07
CA SER A 6 8.94 -5.33 8.67
C SER A 6 8.09 -4.71 9.79
N ASN A 7 8.44 -3.50 10.25
CA ASN A 7 7.73 -2.79 11.31
C ASN A 7 7.67 -1.31 10.98
N VAL A 8 6.56 -0.89 10.40
CA VAL A 8 6.30 0.52 10.17
C VAL A 8 5.91 1.16 11.50
N GLN A 9 6.64 2.22 11.88
CA GLN A 9 6.30 3.01 13.07
C GLN A 9 5.76 4.37 12.63
N LEU A 10 4.45 4.45 12.45
CA LEU A 10 3.78 5.67 11.99
C LEU A 10 3.99 6.85 12.92
N GLU A 11 4.16 6.61 14.20
CA GLU A 11 4.37 7.68 15.19
C GLU A 11 5.65 8.48 14.94
N SER A 12 6.65 7.89 14.30
CA SER A 12 7.93 8.54 14.00
C SER A 12 7.99 9.21 12.63
N VAL A 13 6.93 9.12 11.86
CA VAL A 13 6.87 9.63 10.47
C VAL A 13 6.29 11.04 10.45
N GLU A 14 6.86 11.92 9.66
CA GLU A 14 6.39 13.30 9.47
C GLU A 14 5.53 13.46 8.21
N LYS A 15 5.80 12.67 7.17
CA LYS A 15 5.05 12.70 5.91
C LYS A 15 4.85 11.28 5.37
N LEU A 16 3.69 11.06 4.76
CA LEU A 16 3.44 9.87 3.94
C LEU A 16 3.54 10.25 2.47
N LEU A 17 4.19 9.41 1.68
CA LEU A 17 4.30 9.61 0.24
C LEU A 17 3.79 8.35 -0.46
N THR A 18 2.69 8.48 -1.20
CA THR A 18 2.12 7.37 -1.98
C THR A 18 2.53 7.46 -3.44
N GLU A 19 2.64 6.31 -4.09
CA GLU A 19 2.89 6.22 -5.52
C GLU A 19 1.74 6.81 -6.32
N ASP A 20 0.50 6.37 -6.02
CA ASP A 20 -0.68 6.73 -6.80
C ASP A 20 -1.38 8.00 -6.27
N ALA A 21 -2.38 8.45 -7.02
CA ALA A 21 -3.24 9.55 -6.65
C ALA A 21 -4.70 9.09 -6.43
N ASN A 22 -4.93 7.78 -6.41
CA ASN A 22 -6.27 7.17 -6.35
C ASN A 22 -6.54 6.54 -4.98
N SER A 23 -6.90 5.25 -4.99
CA SER A 23 -7.30 4.53 -3.77
C SER A 23 -6.22 4.51 -2.69
N GLY A 24 -4.96 4.31 -3.07
CA GLY A 24 -3.85 4.31 -2.11
C GLY A 24 -3.69 5.67 -1.43
N TYR A 25 -3.72 6.73 -2.21
CA TYR A 25 -3.65 8.09 -1.68
C TYR A 25 -4.84 8.38 -0.75
N GLN A 26 -6.05 7.98 -1.15
CA GLN A 26 -7.25 8.17 -0.33
C GLN A 26 -7.13 7.44 1.02
N LEU A 27 -6.69 6.19 0.99
CA LEU A 27 -6.51 5.37 2.19
C LEU A 27 -5.47 5.99 3.12
N PHE A 28 -4.28 6.29 2.60
CA PHE A 28 -3.18 6.77 3.43
C PHE A 28 -3.35 8.22 3.87
N THR A 29 -4.15 9.02 3.16
CA THR A 29 -4.60 10.32 3.67
C THR A 29 -5.39 10.14 4.97
N LYS A 30 -6.30 9.19 5.00
CA LYS A 30 -7.09 8.89 6.21
C LYS A 30 -6.22 8.29 7.33
N VAL A 31 -5.31 7.41 6.99
CA VAL A 31 -4.33 6.89 7.97
C VAL A 31 -3.52 8.06 8.57
N GLY A 32 -3.06 8.96 7.72
CA GLY A 32 -2.31 10.14 8.15
C GLY A 32 -3.09 11.05 9.08
N GLU A 33 -4.36 11.28 8.80
CA GLU A 33 -5.23 12.10 9.66
C GLU A 33 -5.27 11.56 11.10
N LYS A 34 -5.23 10.25 11.25
CA LYS A 34 -5.25 9.59 12.55
C LYS A 34 -4.00 9.91 13.38
N TYR A 35 -2.88 10.17 12.74
CA TYR A 35 -1.58 10.45 13.39
C TYR A 35 -1.12 11.91 13.24
N GLY A 36 -1.94 12.76 12.64
CA GLY A 36 -1.54 14.14 12.36
C GLY A 36 -0.46 14.25 11.28
N ILE A 37 -0.39 13.29 10.35
CA ILE A 37 0.61 13.22 9.29
C ILE A 37 -0.04 13.59 7.97
N VAL A 38 0.61 14.48 7.20
CA VAL A 38 0.16 14.82 5.85
C VAL A 38 0.59 13.74 4.86
N CYS A 39 -0.34 13.32 4.01
CA CYS A 39 -0.07 12.39 2.93
C CYS A 39 0.04 13.14 1.61
N ILE A 40 1.08 12.85 0.84
CA ILE A 40 1.36 13.46 -0.46
C ILE A 40 1.38 12.34 -1.50
N SER A 41 0.83 12.62 -2.69
CA SER A 41 0.92 11.70 -3.82
C SER A 41 2.09 12.08 -4.72
N ALA A 42 2.85 11.07 -5.17
CA ALA A 42 3.85 11.25 -6.21
C ALA A 42 3.24 11.29 -7.61
N ALA A 43 1.98 10.85 -7.74
CA ALA A 43 1.28 10.75 -9.02
C ALA A 43 2.05 9.91 -10.05
N GLY A 44 2.61 8.78 -9.59
CA GLY A 44 3.32 7.82 -10.41
C GLY A 44 4.67 7.44 -9.84
N LYS A 45 5.07 6.18 -10.07
CA LYS A 45 6.34 5.63 -9.54
C LYS A 45 7.58 6.38 -10.02
N ASP A 46 7.52 6.93 -11.23
CA ASP A 46 8.66 7.64 -11.82
C ASP A 46 8.94 8.98 -11.13
N ASN A 47 7.98 9.50 -10.36
CA ASN A 47 8.10 10.76 -9.66
C ASN A 47 8.54 10.61 -8.19
N ILE A 48 8.62 9.39 -7.69
CA ILE A 48 8.92 9.13 -6.27
C ILE A 48 10.28 9.69 -5.87
N LYS A 49 11.30 9.43 -6.67
CA LYS A 49 12.66 9.92 -6.40
C LYS A 49 12.71 11.43 -6.24
N GLN A 50 12.07 12.17 -7.16
CA GLN A 50 12.01 13.62 -7.10
C GLN A 50 11.30 14.13 -5.85
N LYS A 51 10.20 13.48 -5.48
CA LYS A 51 9.45 13.84 -4.28
C LYS A 51 10.25 13.58 -3.00
N ILE A 52 10.97 12.46 -2.94
CA ILE A 52 11.86 12.18 -1.81
C ILE A 52 12.91 13.28 -1.66
N LEU A 53 13.51 13.70 -2.77
CA LEU A 53 14.51 14.76 -2.76
C LEU A 53 13.95 16.10 -2.28
N LEU A 54 12.70 16.41 -2.63
CA LEU A 54 12.03 17.61 -2.16
C LEU A 54 11.71 17.57 -0.68
N LEU A 55 11.51 16.37 -0.11
CA LEU A 55 11.13 16.15 1.28
C LEU A 55 12.32 15.71 2.14
N LYS A 56 13.53 15.89 1.68
CA LYS A 56 14.72 15.29 2.27
C LYS A 56 15.02 15.74 3.71
N SER A 57 14.45 16.86 4.18
CA SER A 57 14.60 17.32 5.57
C SER A 57 13.59 16.67 6.53
N GLU A 58 12.62 15.91 6.03
CA GLU A 58 11.53 15.33 6.80
C GLU A 58 11.63 13.80 6.84
N LYS A 59 11.08 13.22 7.90
CA LYS A 59 10.97 11.76 8.00
C LYS A 59 9.79 11.28 7.17
N VAL A 60 10.07 10.69 6.02
CA VAL A 60 9.06 10.28 5.04
C VAL A 60 8.92 8.76 5.03
N LEU A 61 7.70 8.27 5.04
CA LEU A 61 7.39 6.88 4.73
C LEU A 61 6.85 6.83 3.31
N VAL A 62 7.57 6.15 2.42
CA VAL A 62 7.17 5.93 1.03
C VAL A 62 6.38 4.63 0.94
N ILE A 63 5.20 4.70 0.35
CA ILE A 63 4.30 3.56 0.21
C ILE A 63 4.05 3.32 -1.28
N ALA A 64 4.44 2.15 -1.77
CA ALA A 64 4.28 1.79 -3.17
C ALA A 64 4.08 0.29 -3.31
N ASP A 65 3.52 -0.13 -4.45
CA ASP A 65 3.37 -1.54 -4.77
C ASP A 65 4.75 -2.15 -5.01
N GLY A 66 5.07 -3.22 -4.28
CA GLY A 66 6.38 -3.86 -4.36
C GLY A 66 6.75 -4.31 -5.76
N ALA A 67 5.79 -4.85 -6.51
CA ALA A 67 6.00 -5.31 -7.88
C ALA A 67 6.31 -4.16 -8.85
N ALA A 68 5.72 -2.99 -8.61
CA ALA A 68 5.90 -1.83 -9.48
C ALA A 68 7.24 -1.13 -9.28
N PHE A 69 7.92 -1.39 -8.18
CA PHE A 69 9.11 -0.65 -7.75
C PHE A 69 10.43 -1.18 -8.30
N GLY A 70 10.42 -2.33 -8.97
CA GLY A 70 11.63 -3.00 -9.44
C GLY A 70 12.60 -2.13 -10.24
N PRO A 71 12.15 -1.44 -11.31
CA PRO A 71 13.05 -0.63 -12.12
C PRO A 71 13.69 0.56 -11.40
N GLN A 72 13.01 1.13 -10.40
CA GLN A 72 13.49 2.28 -9.65
C GLN A 72 14.28 1.90 -8.40
N MET A 73 14.36 0.61 -8.07
CA MET A 73 14.90 0.16 -6.80
C MET A 73 16.35 0.57 -6.57
N ASN A 74 17.18 0.48 -7.60
CA ASN A 74 18.61 0.86 -7.48
C ASN A 74 18.79 2.33 -7.12
N ASP A 75 17.99 3.22 -7.71
CA ASP A 75 18.07 4.64 -7.41
C ASP A 75 17.62 4.94 -5.99
N ILE A 76 16.58 4.27 -5.54
CA ILE A 76 16.07 4.42 -4.18
C ILE A 76 17.08 3.87 -3.17
N TYR A 77 17.73 2.74 -3.45
CA TYR A 77 18.81 2.20 -2.62
C TYR A 77 19.93 3.20 -2.41
N ARG A 78 20.35 3.86 -3.48
CA ARG A 78 21.39 4.87 -3.41
C ARG A 78 21.00 6.02 -2.51
N LEU A 79 19.76 6.49 -2.63
CA LEU A 79 19.24 7.55 -1.77
C LEU A 79 19.20 7.13 -0.30
N MET A 80 18.84 5.88 -0.01
CA MET A 80 18.80 5.37 1.37
C MET A 80 20.19 5.29 2.01
N GLN A 81 21.24 5.15 1.20
CA GLN A 81 22.60 5.07 1.69
C GLN A 81 23.25 6.43 1.94
N GLU A 82 22.60 7.52 1.56
CA GLU A 82 23.09 8.87 1.86
C GLU A 82 22.97 9.16 3.35
N ASP A 83 23.95 9.85 3.92
CA ASP A 83 24.02 10.14 5.36
C ASP A 83 22.82 10.91 5.89
N ASN A 84 22.14 11.67 5.03
CA ASN A 84 21.00 12.51 5.41
C ASN A 84 19.64 11.85 5.06
N ALA A 85 19.65 10.60 4.63
CA ALA A 85 18.41 9.93 4.28
C ALA A 85 17.52 9.72 5.51
N LYS A 86 16.32 10.29 5.45
CA LYS A 86 15.32 10.20 6.53
C LYS A 86 14.04 9.51 6.06
N PHE A 87 14.09 8.80 4.95
CA PHE A 87 12.92 8.10 4.46
C PHE A 87 13.02 6.60 4.71
N SER A 88 11.87 5.97 4.80
CA SER A 88 11.72 4.52 4.87
C SER A 88 10.73 4.08 3.82
N LEU A 89 10.72 2.77 3.51
CA LEU A 89 9.85 2.20 2.49
C LEU A 89 8.88 1.22 3.14
N TYR A 90 7.64 1.26 2.68
CA TYR A 90 6.67 0.20 2.90
C TYR A 90 6.17 -0.26 1.53
N LEU A 91 6.48 -1.48 1.17
CA LEU A 91 6.22 -2.04 -0.15
C LEU A 91 5.37 -3.31 -0.03
N PRO A 92 4.06 -3.19 0.23
CA PRO A 92 3.18 -4.36 0.19
C PRO A 92 3.12 -4.92 -1.23
N GLU A 93 2.69 -6.17 -1.38
CA GLU A 93 2.51 -6.76 -2.71
C GLU A 93 1.68 -5.85 -3.61
N SER A 94 0.57 -5.35 -3.06
CA SER A 94 -0.27 -4.31 -3.66
C SER A 94 -1.16 -3.72 -2.58
N LEU A 95 -1.84 -2.62 -2.89
CA LEU A 95 -2.87 -2.06 -1.99
C LEU A 95 -3.99 -3.07 -1.75
N GLU A 96 -4.46 -3.72 -2.81
CA GLU A 96 -5.54 -4.69 -2.73
C GLU A 96 -5.13 -5.88 -1.85
N TRP A 97 -3.90 -6.35 -1.97
CA TRP A 97 -3.36 -7.38 -1.08
C TRP A 97 -3.43 -6.94 0.38
N LEU A 98 -3.04 -5.71 0.66
CA LEU A 98 -3.08 -5.17 2.03
C LEU A 98 -4.51 -5.16 2.59
N LEU A 99 -5.48 -4.72 1.80
CA LEU A 99 -6.88 -4.70 2.21
C LEU A 99 -7.42 -6.10 2.46
N LEU A 100 -7.05 -7.06 1.63
CA LEU A 100 -7.44 -8.45 1.80
C LEU A 100 -6.79 -9.07 3.04
N LYS A 101 -5.50 -8.80 3.24
CA LYS A 101 -4.72 -9.32 4.36
C LYS A 101 -5.19 -8.79 5.71
N ALA A 102 -5.72 -7.57 5.73
CA ALA A 102 -6.27 -6.96 6.94
C ALA A 102 -7.61 -7.59 7.38
N ASP A 103 -8.14 -8.53 6.60
CA ASP A 103 -9.36 -9.29 6.92
C ASP A 103 -10.60 -8.41 7.12
N LEU A 104 -10.75 -7.40 6.27
CA LEU A 104 -11.87 -6.46 6.35
C LEU A 104 -13.19 -7.09 5.92
N LEU A 105 -13.15 -8.09 5.05
CA LEU A 105 -14.35 -8.70 4.47
C LEU A 105 -14.95 -9.80 5.34
N GLY A 106 -14.20 -10.29 6.33
CA GLY A 106 -14.68 -11.35 7.20
C GLY A 106 -14.91 -12.69 6.49
N GLN A 107 -14.13 -12.98 5.45
CA GLN A 107 -14.22 -14.22 4.67
C GLN A 107 -12.96 -15.05 4.92
N PRO A 108 -13.04 -16.13 5.71
CA PRO A 108 -11.84 -16.88 6.14
C PRO A 108 -11.02 -17.48 5.00
N ASP A 109 -11.65 -17.85 3.89
CA ASP A 109 -10.95 -18.44 2.74
C ASP A 109 -9.99 -17.46 2.06
N ILE A 110 -10.22 -16.15 2.19
CA ILE A 110 -9.33 -15.13 1.62
C ILE A 110 -7.93 -15.26 2.20
N LEU A 111 -7.79 -15.40 3.50
CA LEU A 111 -6.48 -15.53 4.14
C LEU A 111 -5.75 -16.78 3.67
N GLU A 112 -6.45 -17.88 3.47
CA GLU A 112 -5.88 -19.10 2.90
C GLU A 112 -5.39 -18.88 1.48
N ILE A 113 -6.17 -18.17 0.66
CA ILE A 113 -5.76 -17.82 -0.71
C ILE A 113 -4.49 -16.99 -0.70
N LEU A 114 -4.37 -16.03 0.22
CA LEU A 114 -3.19 -15.17 0.30
C LEU A 114 -1.94 -15.91 0.77
N GLU A 115 -2.09 -16.97 1.56
CA GLU A 115 -0.96 -17.80 1.99
C GLU A 115 -0.44 -18.69 0.86
N HIS A 116 -1.34 -19.17 -0.01
CA HIS A 116 -1.02 -20.09 -1.10
C HIS A 116 -1.61 -19.61 -2.43
N PRO A 117 -1.29 -18.39 -2.87
CA PRO A 117 -1.96 -17.83 -4.05
C PRO A 117 -1.71 -18.63 -5.32
N ALA A 118 -0.57 -19.31 -5.43
CA ALA A 118 -0.25 -20.14 -6.60
C ALA A 118 -1.25 -21.28 -6.81
N ASP A 119 -1.89 -21.76 -5.76
CA ASP A 119 -2.87 -22.84 -5.84
C ASP A 119 -4.22 -22.36 -6.40
N PHE A 120 -4.43 -21.06 -6.46
CA PHE A 120 -5.70 -20.45 -6.86
C PHE A 120 -5.62 -19.64 -8.15
N ILE A 121 -4.42 -19.50 -8.74
CA ILE A 121 -4.21 -18.80 -10.00
C ILE A 121 -4.13 -19.81 -11.16
N GLU A 122 -4.95 -19.57 -12.17
CA GLU A 122 -4.70 -20.16 -13.48
C GLU A 122 -3.78 -19.20 -14.23
N SER A 123 -2.57 -19.63 -14.50
CA SER A 123 -1.50 -18.82 -15.08
C SER A 123 -1.83 -18.18 -16.42
N SER A 124 -2.87 -18.69 -17.11
CA SER A 124 -3.35 -18.13 -18.36
C SER A 124 -4.21 -16.88 -18.20
N GLU A 125 -4.74 -16.62 -17.01
CA GLU A 125 -5.69 -15.53 -16.76
C GLU A 125 -5.02 -14.26 -16.24
N PHE A 126 -3.89 -14.38 -15.52
CA PHE A 126 -3.28 -13.25 -14.86
C PHE A 126 -1.82 -13.09 -15.26
N PHE A 127 -1.44 -11.87 -15.60
CA PHE A 127 -0.07 -11.53 -15.95
C PHE A 127 0.78 -11.10 -14.74
N SER A 128 0.14 -10.82 -13.60
CA SER A 128 0.83 -10.38 -12.40
C SER A 128 0.01 -10.69 -11.15
N TRP A 129 0.70 -10.78 -10.02
CA TRP A 129 0.08 -10.94 -8.71
C TRP A 129 -0.84 -9.78 -8.36
N GLU A 130 -0.47 -8.56 -8.77
CA GLU A 130 -1.29 -7.37 -8.55
C GLU A 130 -2.68 -7.54 -9.17
N ARG A 131 -2.75 -8.01 -10.42
CA ARG A 131 -4.03 -8.23 -11.11
C ARG A 131 -4.85 -9.31 -10.43
N PHE A 132 -4.20 -10.33 -9.92
CA PHE A 132 -4.89 -11.38 -9.16
C PHE A 132 -5.54 -10.82 -7.91
N PHE A 133 -4.81 -10.06 -7.10
CA PHE A 133 -5.34 -9.50 -5.87
C PHE A 133 -6.43 -8.46 -6.13
N THR A 134 -6.27 -7.64 -7.16
CA THR A 134 -7.29 -6.68 -7.58
C THR A 134 -8.58 -7.40 -7.97
N ASN A 135 -8.46 -8.43 -8.80
CA ASN A 135 -9.61 -9.21 -9.24
C ASN A 135 -10.30 -9.92 -8.06
N LEU A 136 -9.52 -10.50 -7.17
CA LEU A 136 -10.07 -11.16 -5.98
C LEU A 136 -10.91 -10.19 -5.14
N LEU A 137 -10.36 -9.02 -4.84
CA LEU A 137 -11.06 -8.01 -4.05
C LEU A 137 -12.31 -7.51 -4.76
N GLU A 138 -12.24 -7.23 -6.07
CA GLU A 138 -13.40 -6.82 -6.86
C GLU A 138 -14.50 -7.88 -6.86
N GLN A 139 -14.15 -9.14 -7.11
CA GLN A 139 -15.12 -10.24 -7.16
C GLN A 139 -15.80 -10.49 -5.83
N ARG A 140 -15.05 -10.40 -4.74
CA ARG A 140 -15.58 -10.66 -3.40
C ARG A 140 -16.44 -9.54 -2.86
N THR A 141 -16.42 -8.36 -3.49
CA THR A 141 -17.17 -7.18 -3.03
C THR A 141 -18.22 -6.69 -4.02
N LYS A 142 -18.25 -7.24 -5.24
CA LYS A 142 -19.11 -6.72 -6.33
C LYS A 142 -20.61 -6.68 -6.01
N ASP A 143 -21.08 -7.61 -5.21
CA ASP A 143 -22.52 -7.73 -4.87
C ASP A 143 -22.88 -7.06 -3.55
N VAL A 144 -21.93 -6.41 -2.90
CA VAL A 144 -22.14 -5.71 -1.63
C VAL A 144 -21.84 -4.22 -1.82
N PRO A 145 -22.85 -3.39 -2.12
CA PRO A 145 -22.63 -2.01 -2.54
C PRO A 145 -21.76 -1.17 -1.62
N TYR A 146 -21.92 -1.30 -0.29
CA TYR A 146 -21.19 -0.46 0.65
C TYR A 146 -19.70 -0.80 0.75
N MET A 147 -19.28 -2.01 0.39
CA MET A 147 -17.86 -2.41 0.39
C MET A 147 -17.28 -2.66 -0.99
N ARG A 148 -18.06 -2.38 -2.04
CA ARG A 148 -17.62 -2.62 -3.42
C ARG A 148 -16.31 -1.90 -3.69
N TYR A 149 -15.30 -2.66 -4.10
CA TYR A 149 -14.00 -2.10 -4.39
C TYR A 149 -13.95 -1.45 -5.76
N ASP A 150 -13.53 -0.19 -5.79
CA ASP A 150 -13.25 0.58 -7.00
C ASP A 150 -11.89 1.23 -6.81
N LYS A 151 -10.95 0.92 -7.67
CA LYS A 151 -9.58 1.43 -7.60
C LYS A 151 -9.52 2.96 -7.75
N ALA A 152 -10.47 3.56 -8.45
CA ALA A 152 -10.51 5.00 -8.65
C ALA A 152 -11.01 5.74 -7.41
N LYS A 153 -11.94 5.14 -6.67
CA LYS A 153 -12.53 5.77 -5.49
C LYS A 153 -12.90 4.70 -4.45
N LEU A 154 -12.26 4.74 -3.30
CA LEU A 154 -12.58 3.84 -2.19
C LEU A 154 -13.95 4.19 -1.60
N SER A 155 -14.75 3.17 -1.30
CA SER A 155 -15.96 3.37 -0.52
C SER A 155 -15.61 3.73 0.93
N GLU A 156 -16.53 4.41 1.60
CA GLU A 156 -16.37 4.80 3.00
C GLU A 156 -16.12 3.61 3.93
N PHE A 157 -16.57 2.41 3.54
CA PHE A 157 -16.31 1.18 4.30
C PHE A 157 -14.82 1.01 4.62
N TYR A 158 -13.95 1.21 3.63
CA TYR A 158 -12.50 1.02 3.80
C TYR A 158 -11.87 2.11 4.64
N LEU A 159 -12.55 3.25 4.78
CA LEU A 159 -12.03 4.42 5.49
C LEU A 159 -12.58 4.56 6.91
N GLN A 160 -13.46 3.65 7.33
CA GLN A 160 -13.97 3.63 8.70
C GLN A 160 -12.87 3.33 9.70
N GLU A 161 -12.93 3.95 10.87
CA GLU A 161 -11.88 3.84 11.88
C GLU A 161 -11.54 2.41 12.25
N GLU A 162 -12.55 1.56 12.44
CA GLU A 162 -12.36 0.15 12.75
C GLU A 162 -11.52 -0.57 11.69
N ASN A 163 -11.81 -0.31 10.42
CA ASN A 163 -11.09 -0.92 9.30
C ASN A 163 -9.70 -0.31 9.12
N LEU A 164 -9.55 0.99 9.34
CA LEU A 164 -8.24 1.63 9.33
C LEU A 164 -7.31 1.05 10.39
N GLU A 165 -7.83 0.77 11.59
CA GLU A 165 -7.05 0.14 12.66
C GLU A 165 -6.55 -1.25 12.25
N LYS A 166 -7.37 -2.04 11.59
CA LYS A 166 -6.97 -3.36 11.07
C LYS A 166 -5.88 -3.25 10.01
N ILE A 167 -6.00 -2.28 9.12
CA ILE A 167 -4.99 -2.03 8.07
C ILE A 167 -3.67 -1.59 8.70
N ILE A 168 -3.71 -0.67 9.66
CA ILE A 168 -2.52 -0.18 10.36
C ILE A 168 -1.83 -1.32 11.12
N ALA A 169 -2.61 -2.17 11.78
CA ALA A 169 -2.08 -3.32 12.49
C ALA A 169 -1.34 -4.28 11.53
N GLU A 170 -1.83 -4.43 10.32
CA GLU A 170 -1.18 -5.26 9.31
C GLU A 170 0.12 -4.64 8.80
N MET A 171 0.22 -3.31 8.79
CA MET A 171 1.45 -2.59 8.40
C MET A 171 2.53 -2.68 9.48
N GLU A 172 2.14 -2.75 10.71
CA GLU A 172 3.04 -2.86 11.87
C GLU A 172 3.45 -4.32 12.10
#